data_8eea05662a77639d9e8e7ab644decc68
#
_entry.id   8eea05662a77639d9e8e7ab644decc68
#
_cell.length_a   1.000
_cell.length_b   1.000
_cell.length_c   1.000
_cell.angle_alpha   90.00
_cell.angle_beta   90.00
_cell.angle_gamma   90.00
#
_symmetry.space_group_name_H-M   'P 1'
#
loop_
_entity.id
_entity.type
_entity.pdbx_description
1 polymer ?
#
loop_
_entity_poly.entity_id
_entity_poly.type
_entity_poly.pdbx_seq_one_letter_code
_entity_poly.pdbx_strand_id
1 'polypeptide(L)'
;QTKNKSYNTIMKLNLTKDLVVLDLETTGLSITKDKIIQIALYKLYANGGSGELKKRYINPECPIPAEVTEITGITDDMVKNEKPFRTYAKGIMEFIGDADLVTFNGNRFDIPILMEQFYAAGLEFDMSNRRCIDVKRIFHQMERRDLKAAYKFYTGKDMDGAHDAGNDCMATIEVLENMLDRYKGVDYIDKHDIITPEPVKNDIQA
;
A
#
# COMPACT_ATOMS: atom_id res chain seq x y z
N GLN A 1 -15.98 12.53 -18.46
CA GLN A 1 -16.78 13.06 -17.32
C GLN A 1 -16.68 12.04 -16.19
N THR A 2 -15.70 12.19 -15.31
CA THR A 2 -15.55 11.40 -14.10
C THR A 2 -16.62 11.87 -13.11
N LYS A 3 -17.59 11.01 -12.84
CA LYS A 3 -18.59 11.25 -11.80
C LYS A 3 -17.87 11.42 -10.47
N ASN A 4 -17.87 12.64 -9.92
CA ASN A 4 -17.52 12.90 -8.53
C ASN A 4 -18.48 12.08 -7.65
N LYS A 5 -18.02 10.91 -7.19
CA LYS A 5 -18.65 10.25 -6.06
C LYS A 5 -18.36 11.14 -4.85
N SER A 6 -19.37 11.88 -4.39
CA SER A 6 -19.31 12.52 -3.09
C SER A 6 -19.25 11.40 -2.05
N TYR A 7 -18.07 11.13 -1.54
CA TYR A 7 -17.90 10.26 -0.37
C TYR A 7 -18.39 11.05 0.84
N ASN A 8 -19.69 11.09 1.06
CA ASN A 8 -20.26 11.46 2.36
C ASN A 8 -19.94 10.31 3.33
N THR A 9 -18.67 10.20 3.67
CA THR A 9 -18.21 9.22 4.64
C THR A 9 -18.47 9.82 6.01
N ILE A 10 -19.46 9.30 6.70
CA ILE A 10 -19.56 9.49 8.16
C ILE A 10 -18.32 8.84 8.74
N MET A 11 -17.30 9.64 8.97
CA MET A 11 -16.07 9.16 9.56
C MET A 11 -16.34 8.75 11.01
N LYS A 12 -16.08 7.50 11.32
CA LYS A 12 -16.08 6.98 12.70
C LYS A 12 -14.87 7.45 13.51
N LEU A 13 -14.01 8.29 12.91
CA LEU A 13 -12.79 8.81 13.53
C LEU A 13 -13.12 10.14 14.21
N ASN A 14 -12.71 10.27 15.47
CA ASN A 14 -12.73 11.54 16.17
C ASN A 14 -11.45 12.31 15.82
N LEU A 15 -11.51 13.13 14.77
CA LEU A 15 -10.38 13.88 14.28
C LEU A 15 -10.12 15.10 15.15
N THR A 16 -8.89 15.25 15.62
CA THR A 16 -8.40 16.46 16.30
C THR A 16 -7.65 17.40 15.36
N LYS A 17 -7.25 16.88 14.18
CA LYS A 17 -6.64 17.61 13.06
C LYS A 17 -7.24 17.10 11.75
N ASP A 18 -7.07 17.85 10.70
CA ASP A 18 -7.34 17.36 9.35
C ASP A 18 -6.55 16.08 9.08
N LEU A 19 -7.04 15.25 8.18
CA LEU A 19 -6.44 13.98 7.82
C LEU A 19 -6.29 13.92 6.30
N VAL A 20 -5.09 13.59 5.81
CA VAL A 20 -4.83 13.40 4.39
C VAL A 20 -4.50 11.94 4.14
N VAL A 21 -5.34 11.29 3.34
CA VAL A 21 -5.04 9.97 2.77
C VAL A 21 -4.19 10.19 1.54
N LEU A 22 -3.03 9.55 1.49
CA LEU A 22 -2.00 9.72 0.47
C LEU A 22 -1.71 8.40 -0.22
N ASP A 23 -1.59 8.46 -1.55
CA ASP A 23 -1.12 7.36 -2.38
C ASP A 23 -0.29 7.89 -3.55
N LEU A 24 0.80 7.20 -3.91
CA LEU A 24 1.75 7.59 -4.93
C LEU A 24 2.00 6.46 -5.93
N GLU A 25 2.11 6.83 -7.22
CA GLU A 25 2.75 5.98 -8.20
C GLU A 25 4.11 6.58 -8.57
N THR A 26 5.11 5.73 -8.76
CA THR A 26 6.52 6.14 -8.92
C THR A 26 7.19 5.34 -10.04
N THR A 27 8.35 5.83 -10.51
CA THR A 27 9.16 5.12 -11.53
C THR A 27 9.84 3.86 -11.01
N GLY A 28 9.78 3.58 -9.72
CA GLY A 28 10.37 2.42 -9.06
C GLY A 28 10.37 2.56 -7.55
N LEU A 29 11.13 1.74 -6.84
CA LEU A 29 11.07 1.60 -5.37
C LEU A 29 12.24 2.29 -4.63
N SER A 30 13.13 2.98 -5.32
CA SER A 30 14.26 3.69 -4.69
C SER A 30 13.84 5.09 -4.24
N ILE A 31 13.86 5.34 -2.94
CA ILE A 31 13.46 6.64 -2.35
C ILE A 31 14.27 7.81 -2.95
N THR A 32 15.57 7.61 -3.21
CA THR A 32 16.46 8.68 -3.65
C THR A 32 16.62 8.80 -5.17
N LYS A 33 16.32 7.73 -5.92
CA LYS A 33 16.54 7.69 -7.38
C LYS A 33 15.23 7.82 -8.16
N ASP A 34 14.16 7.21 -7.65
CA ASP A 34 12.90 7.18 -8.36
C ASP A 34 12.08 8.46 -8.15
N LYS A 35 11.15 8.67 -9.06
CA LYS A 35 10.36 9.89 -9.17
C LYS A 35 8.87 9.57 -9.09
N ILE A 36 8.11 10.49 -8.52
CA ILE A 36 6.64 10.41 -8.50
C ILE A 36 6.11 10.66 -9.91
N ILE A 37 5.25 9.77 -10.41
CA ILE A 37 4.54 9.89 -11.70
C ILE A 37 3.05 10.17 -11.52
N GLN A 38 2.48 9.84 -10.34
CA GLN A 38 1.13 10.23 -9.97
C GLN A 38 1.06 10.45 -8.47
N ILE A 39 0.29 11.43 -8.04
CA ILE A 39 -0.04 11.68 -6.64
C ILE A 39 -1.56 11.78 -6.48
N ALA A 40 -2.09 11.12 -5.47
CA ALA A 40 -3.47 11.27 -5.02
C ALA A 40 -3.48 11.65 -3.53
N LEU A 41 -4.25 12.68 -3.21
CA LEU A 41 -4.44 13.20 -1.85
C LEU A 41 -5.94 13.37 -1.60
N TYR A 42 -6.45 12.71 -0.59
CA TYR A 42 -7.83 12.92 -0.15
C TYR A 42 -7.82 13.54 1.24
N LYS A 43 -8.22 14.79 1.34
CA LYS A 43 -8.26 15.53 2.60
C LYS A 43 -9.62 15.43 3.26
N LEU A 44 -9.62 15.06 4.54
CA LEU A 44 -10.76 15.05 5.43
C LEU A 44 -10.57 16.13 6.48
N TYR A 45 -11.59 16.95 6.65
CA TYR A 45 -11.51 18.09 7.55
C TYR A 45 -12.03 17.74 8.95
N ALA A 46 -11.29 18.12 9.98
CA ALA A 46 -11.64 17.88 11.39
C ALA A 46 -12.98 18.54 11.79
N ASN A 47 -13.37 19.59 11.10
CA ASN A 47 -14.63 20.28 11.33
C ASN A 47 -15.87 19.57 10.73
N GLY A 48 -15.68 18.37 10.14
CA GLY A 48 -16.77 17.61 9.53
C GLY A 48 -17.22 18.08 8.14
N GLY A 49 -16.43 18.93 7.49
CA GLY A 49 -16.68 19.35 6.10
C GLY A 49 -16.53 18.20 5.10
N SER A 50 -17.07 18.40 3.88
CA SER A 50 -16.90 17.44 2.79
C SER A 50 -15.43 17.26 2.44
N GLY A 51 -14.99 16.01 2.23
CA GLY A 51 -13.62 15.74 1.84
C GLY A 51 -13.29 16.25 0.43
N GLU A 52 -12.02 16.51 0.18
CA GLU A 52 -11.51 16.99 -1.11
C GLU A 52 -10.45 16.03 -1.68
N LEU A 53 -10.67 15.56 -2.90
CA LEU A 53 -9.72 14.74 -3.65
C LEU A 53 -8.92 15.61 -4.61
N LYS A 54 -7.59 15.56 -4.51
CA LYS A 54 -6.66 16.04 -5.53
C LYS A 54 -5.88 14.85 -6.08
N LYS A 55 -5.97 14.66 -7.40
CA LYS A 55 -5.21 13.65 -8.13
C LYS A 55 -4.54 14.29 -9.33
N ARG A 56 -3.25 13.95 -9.56
CA ARG A 56 -2.47 14.55 -10.63
C ARG A 56 -1.40 13.60 -11.14
N TYR A 57 -1.23 13.60 -12.47
CA TYR A 57 -0.02 13.08 -13.09
C TYR A 57 1.13 14.07 -12.95
N ILE A 58 2.35 13.56 -12.91
CA ILE A 58 3.58 14.32 -12.72
C ILE A 58 4.60 13.84 -13.74
N ASN A 59 5.25 14.77 -14.43
CA ASN A 59 6.36 14.43 -15.32
C ASN A 59 7.59 14.08 -14.46
N PRO A 60 8.09 12.84 -14.50
CA PRO A 60 9.27 12.43 -13.75
C PRO A 60 10.58 12.98 -14.34
N GLU A 61 10.55 13.53 -15.57
CA GLU A 61 11.71 13.97 -16.36
C GLU A 61 12.72 12.84 -16.64
N CYS A 62 12.24 11.61 -16.62
CA CYS A 62 12.98 10.41 -17.00
C CYS A 62 12.00 9.37 -17.54
N PRO A 63 12.48 8.38 -18.33
CA PRO A 63 11.64 7.30 -18.83
C PRO A 63 10.99 6.50 -17.68
N ILE A 64 9.74 6.07 -17.88
CA ILE A 64 9.05 5.14 -16.99
C ILE A 64 9.42 3.72 -17.40
N PRO A 65 9.97 2.88 -16.50
CA PRO A 65 10.28 1.49 -16.80
C PRO A 65 9.05 0.70 -17.28
N ALA A 66 9.24 -0.21 -18.23
CA ALA A 66 8.14 -0.99 -18.79
C ALA A 66 7.35 -1.78 -17.72
N GLU A 67 8.05 -2.35 -16.75
CA GLU A 67 7.47 -3.05 -15.61
C GLU A 67 6.58 -2.15 -14.75
N VAL A 68 6.93 -0.88 -14.59
CA VAL A 68 6.09 0.09 -13.87
C VAL A 68 4.84 0.40 -14.67
N THR A 69 4.97 0.56 -15.99
CA THR A 69 3.82 0.76 -16.88
C THR A 69 2.87 -0.44 -16.83
N GLU A 70 3.38 -1.67 -16.80
CA GLU A 70 2.56 -2.89 -16.68
C GLU A 70 1.76 -2.92 -15.37
N ILE A 71 2.35 -2.47 -14.27
CA ILE A 71 1.71 -2.47 -12.95
C ILE A 71 0.71 -1.32 -12.80
N THR A 72 1.12 -0.09 -13.18
CA THR A 72 0.37 1.13 -12.89
C THR A 72 -0.56 1.56 -14.03
N GLY A 73 -0.29 1.10 -15.24
CA GLY A 73 -0.94 1.55 -16.47
C GLY A 73 -0.51 2.96 -16.92
N ILE A 74 0.48 3.57 -16.23
CA ILE A 74 0.96 4.92 -16.56
C ILE A 74 2.11 4.82 -17.56
N THR A 75 1.97 5.56 -18.67
CA THR A 75 2.96 5.59 -19.75
C THR A 75 3.67 6.93 -19.83
N ASP A 76 4.84 6.99 -20.48
CA ASP A 76 5.54 8.25 -20.77
C ASP A 76 4.64 9.25 -21.50
N ASP A 77 3.82 8.78 -22.44
CA ASP A 77 2.89 9.66 -23.18
C ASP A 77 1.86 10.36 -22.28
N MET A 78 1.45 9.72 -21.19
CA MET A 78 0.49 10.31 -20.25
C MET A 78 1.10 11.42 -19.40
N VAL A 79 2.39 11.37 -19.16
CA VAL A 79 3.08 12.31 -18.27
C VAL A 79 3.98 13.33 -18.97
N LYS A 80 4.35 13.13 -20.24
CA LYS A 80 5.32 13.97 -20.96
C LYS A 80 4.95 15.45 -21.03
N ASN A 81 3.66 15.81 -21.05
CA ASN A 81 3.18 17.18 -21.10
C ASN A 81 2.81 17.74 -19.72
N GLU A 82 2.92 16.93 -18.68
CA GLU A 82 2.69 17.37 -17.31
C GLU A 82 3.89 18.15 -16.77
N LYS A 83 3.65 18.92 -15.70
CA LYS A 83 4.74 19.63 -15.02
C LYS A 83 5.47 18.69 -14.06
N PRO A 84 6.76 18.91 -13.80
CA PRO A 84 7.51 18.15 -12.80
C PRO A 84 7.03 18.46 -11.38
N PHE A 85 7.35 17.56 -10.43
CA PHE A 85 6.91 17.66 -9.03
C PHE A 85 7.23 19.02 -8.40
N ARG A 86 8.42 19.58 -8.66
CA ARG A 86 8.84 20.88 -8.10
C ARG A 86 7.88 22.04 -8.42
N THR A 87 7.14 21.95 -9.54
CA THR A 87 6.15 22.97 -9.91
C THR A 87 4.92 22.91 -8.99
N TYR A 88 4.57 21.73 -8.52
CA TYR A 88 3.39 21.52 -7.69
C TYR A 88 3.71 21.44 -6.19
N ALA A 89 4.98 21.27 -5.84
CA ALA A 89 5.43 20.97 -4.48
C ALA A 89 4.85 21.92 -3.43
N LYS A 90 4.93 23.24 -3.67
CA LYS A 90 4.38 24.24 -2.73
C LYS A 90 2.88 24.07 -2.54
N GLY A 91 2.12 23.93 -3.63
CA GLY A 91 0.65 23.74 -3.55
C GLY A 91 0.24 22.41 -2.91
N ILE A 92 1.03 21.34 -3.12
CA ILE A 92 0.85 20.05 -2.45
C ILE A 92 1.09 20.22 -0.94
N MET A 93 2.17 20.86 -0.55
CA MET A 93 2.51 21.12 0.85
C MET A 93 1.44 21.97 1.55
N GLU A 94 0.97 23.03 0.89
CA GLU A 94 -0.11 23.89 1.40
C GLU A 94 -1.44 23.12 1.54
N PHE A 95 -1.74 22.23 0.59
CA PHE A 95 -2.93 21.40 0.66
C PHE A 95 -2.87 20.41 1.83
N ILE A 96 -1.73 19.78 2.05
CA ILE A 96 -1.53 18.89 3.20
C ILE A 96 -1.65 19.71 4.49
N GLY A 97 -1.06 20.90 4.54
CA GLY A 97 -1.03 21.77 5.72
C GLY A 97 -0.37 21.07 6.91
N ASP A 98 -1.00 21.08 8.08
CA ASP A 98 -0.57 20.40 9.32
C ASP A 98 -1.31 19.08 9.57
N ALA A 99 -2.05 18.57 8.59
CA ALA A 99 -2.87 17.36 8.68
C ALA A 99 -2.02 16.14 9.06
N ASP A 100 -2.65 15.19 9.77
CA ASP A 100 -2.13 13.84 9.93
C ASP A 100 -2.20 13.09 8.60
N LEU A 101 -1.35 12.07 8.41
CA LEU A 101 -1.28 11.31 7.17
C LEU A 101 -1.80 9.88 7.35
N VAL A 102 -2.49 9.38 6.33
CA VAL A 102 -2.91 7.97 6.22
C VAL A 102 -2.40 7.40 4.92
N THR A 103 -1.84 6.21 4.99
CA THR A 103 -1.36 5.46 3.83
C THR A 103 -1.70 3.99 3.96
N PHE A 104 -1.56 3.24 2.87
CA PHE A 104 -1.51 1.78 2.91
C PHE A 104 -0.10 1.30 2.60
N ASN A 105 0.70 0.95 3.62
CA ASN A 105 2.12 0.59 3.53
C ASN A 105 3.07 1.77 3.22
N GLY A 106 2.60 3.01 3.27
CA GLY A 106 3.36 4.17 2.81
C GLY A 106 4.36 4.73 3.82
N ASN A 107 4.33 4.31 5.09
CA ASN A 107 5.33 4.77 6.08
C ASN A 107 6.77 4.38 5.69
N ARG A 108 6.94 3.31 4.90
CA ARG A 108 8.25 2.85 4.44
C ARG A 108 8.63 3.35 3.06
N PHE A 109 7.66 3.87 2.28
CA PHE A 109 7.91 4.24 0.90
C PHE A 109 7.28 5.58 0.50
N ASP A 110 5.94 5.70 0.50
CA ASP A 110 5.26 6.91 0.00
C ASP A 110 5.67 8.18 0.74
N ILE A 111 5.71 8.13 2.07
CA ILE A 111 6.10 9.28 2.89
C ILE A 111 7.57 9.63 2.68
N PRO A 112 8.53 8.68 2.77
CA PRO A 112 9.93 8.97 2.50
C PRO A 112 10.20 9.52 1.09
N ILE A 113 9.61 8.99 0.03
CA ILE A 113 9.84 9.50 -1.32
C ILE A 113 9.18 10.87 -1.51
N LEU A 114 8.02 11.12 -0.91
CA LEU A 114 7.39 12.44 -0.91
C LEU A 114 8.28 13.50 -0.23
N MET A 115 8.85 13.14 0.92
CA MET A 115 9.80 14.02 1.64
C MET A 115 11.04 14.32 0.79
N GLU A 116 11.60 13.28 0.12
CA GLU A 116 12.74 13.45 -0.78
C GLU A 116 12.41 14.36 -1.97
N GLN A 117 11.22 14.23 -2.55
CA GLN A 117 10.78 15.09 -3.64
C GLN A 117 10.53 16.54 -3.17
N PHE A 118 10.04 16.76 -1.96
CA PHE A 118 9.98 18.10 -1.37
C PHE A 118 11.37 18.70 -1.14
N TYR A 119 12.28 17.90 -0.57
CA TYR A 119 13.65 18.31 -0.34
C TYR A 119 14.35 18.71 -1.65
N ALA A 120 14.21 17.89 -2.70
CA ALA A 120 14.72 18.19 -4.03
C ALA A 120 14.10 19.46 -4.66
N ALA A 121 12.90 19.83 -4.25
CA ALA A 121 12.23 21.07 -4.64
C ALA A 121 12.62 22.28 -3.76
N GLY A 122 13.56 22.12 -2.81
CA GLY A 122 14.00 23.15 -1.88
C GLY A 122 13.00 23.45 -0.76
N LEU A 123 12.13 22.49 -0.41
CA LEU A 123 11.12 22.62 0.64
C LEU A 123 11.37 21.60 1.75
N GLU A 124 11.20 22.03 2.98
CA GLU A 124 11.27 21.16 4.15
C GLU A 124 9.84 20.75 4.56
N PHE A 125 9.57 19.44 4.56
CA PHE A 125 8.29 18.89 4.99
C PHE A 125 8.38 18.43 6.43
N ASP A 126 7.89 19.26 7.35
CA ASP A 126 7.94 18.97 8.79
C ASP A 126 7.00 17.81 9.16
N MET A 127 7.57 16.76 9.75
CA MET A 127 6.87 15.57 10.24
C MET A 127 6.76 15.53 11.77
N SER A 128 7.37 16.46 12.50
CA SER A 128 7.52 16.40 13.97
C SER A 128 6.19 16.36 14.73
N ASN A 129 5.16 17.03 14.19
CA ASN A 129 3.85 17.15 14.82
C ASN A 129 2.74 16.36 14.07
N ARG A 130 3.12 15.38 13.23
CA ARG A 130 2.18 14.58 12.44
C ARG A 130 2.11 13.15 12.92
N ARG A 131 0.91 12.63 12.99
CA ARG A 131 0.69 11.19 13.09
C ARG A 131 0.66 10.60 11.67
N CYS A 132 1.34 9.46 11.50
CA CYS A 132 1.30 8.68 10.28
C CYS A 132 0.60 7.35 10.56
N ILE A 133 -0.60 7.21 10.03
CA ILE A 133 -1.43 6.02 10.19
C ILE A 133 -1.21 5.12 8.98
N ASP A 134 -0.59 3.97 9.20
CA ASP A 134 -0.42 2.94 8.16
C ASP A 134 -1.48 1.87 8.32
N VAL A 135 -2.46 1.88 7.41
CA VAL A 135 -3.61 0.96 7.43
C VAL A 135 -3.17 -0.49 7.26
N LYS A 136 -2.12 -0.76 6.45
CA LYS A 136 -1.55 -2.11 6.33
C LYS A 136 -1.00 -2.62 7.66
N ARG A 137 -0.34 -1.75 8.44
CA ARG A 137 0.18 -2.13 9.75
C ARG A 137 -0.94 -2.49 10.72
N ILE A 138 -2.03 -1.70 10.74
CA ILE A 138 -3.21 -2.00 11.56
C ILE A 138 -3.81 -3.34 11.11
N PHE A 139 -4.01 -3.53 9.80
CA PHE A 139 -4.51 -4.79 9.24
C PHE A 139 -3.66 -5.98 9.69
N HIS A 140 -2.33 -5.88 9.57
CA HIS A 140 -1.42 -6.95 9.97
C HIS A 140 -1.37 -7.23 11.47
N GLN A 141 -1.69 -6.25 12.31
CA GLN A 141 -1.74 -6.43 13.77
C GLN A 141 -3.09 -7.01 14.24
N MET A 142 -4.17 -6.63 13.57
CA MET A 142 -5.52 -7.01 13.98
C MET A 142 -6.00 -8.32 13.35
N GLU A 143 -5.55 -8.60 12.11
CA GLU A 143 -5.92 -9.83 11.40
C GLU A 143 -4.88 -10.92 11.67
N ARG A 144 -5.30 -11.95 12.37
CA ARG A 144 -4.44 -13.10 12.68
C ARG A 144 -4.03 -13.83 11.39
N ARG A 145 -2.74 -14.20 11.33
CA ARG A 145 -2.12 -14.93 10.20
C ARG A 145 -1.43 -16.19 10.68
N ASP A 146 -2.07 -16.89 11.60
CA ASP A 146 -1.64 -18.19 12.13
C ASP A 146 -2.47 -19.32 11.48
N LEU A 147 -2.06 -20.55 11.76
CA LEU A 147 -2.74 -21.75 11.23
C LEU A 147 -4.23 -21.78 11.61
N LYS A 148 -4.57 -21.36 12.83
CA LYS A 148 -5.96 -21.30 13.29
C LYS A 148 -6.82 -20.33 12.46
N ALA A 149 -6.27 -19.17 12.14
CA ALA A 149 -6.94 -18.20 11.27
C ALA A 149 -7.07 -18.70 9.83
N ALA A 150 -6.02 -19.32 9.29
CA ALA A 150 -6.04 -19.95 7.97
C ALA A 150 -7.08 -21.09 7.92
N TYR A 151 -7.09 -21.95 8.93
CA TYR A 151 -8.04 -23.06 9.03
C TYR A 151 -9.48 -22.54 9.01
N LYS A 152 -9.80 -21.54 9.86
CA LYS A 152 -11.13 -20.91 9.88
C LYS A 152 -11.51 -20.31 8.53
N PHE A 153 -10.57 -19.60 7.88
CA PHE A 153 -10.82 -18.94 6.61
C PHE A 153 -11.10 -19.90 5.45
N TYR A 154 -10.33 -21.00 5.37
CA TYR A 154 -10.45 -21.94 4.25
C TYR A 154 -11.50 -23.02 4.48
N THR A 155 -11.68 -23.50 5.71
CA THR A 155 -12.62 -24.59 6.02
C THR A 155 -13.96 -24.11 6.57
N GLY A 156 -14.03 -22.86 7.08
CA GLY A 156 -15.19 -22.34 7.82
C GLY A 156 -15.34 -22.88 9.24
N LYS A 157 -14.47 -23.82 9.67
CA LYS A 157 -14.54 -24.47 10.97
C LYS A 157 -13.61 -23.80 11.99
N ASP A 158 -13.90 -23.97 13.26
CA ASP A 158 -12.96 -23.62 14.32
C ASP A 158 -11.96 -24.77 14.54
N MET A 159 -10.70 -24.43 14.77
CA MET A 159 -9.63 -25.39 15.00
C MET A 159 -9.56 -25.71 16.49
N ASP A 160 -9.84 -26.95 16.86
CA ASP A 160 -9.68 -27.46 18.21
C ASP A 160 -8.28 -28.08 18.42
N GLY A 161 -7.74 -27.98 19.63
CA GLY A 161 -6.47 -28.63 19.99
C GLY A 161 -5.25 -28.04 19.28
N ALA A 162 -5.24 -26.75 18.97
CA ALA A 162 -4.08 -26.05 18.44
C ALA A 162 -2.87 -26.18 19.41
N HIS A 163 -1.66 -26.25 18.83
CA HIS A 163 -0.39 -26.51 19.50
C HIS A 163 -0.14 -27.99 19.88
N ASP A 164 -0.97 -28.91 19.41
CA ASP A 164 -0.62 -30.31 19.27
C ASP A 164 -0.11 -30.55 17.85
N ALA A 165 1.10 -31.07 17.71
CA ALA A 165 1.76 -31.23 16.41
C ALA A 165 0.97 -32.10 15.43
N GLY A 166 0.26 -33.12 15.92
CA GLY A 166 -0.58 -33.98 15.10
C GLY A 166 -1.79 -33.23 14.56
N ASN A 167 -2.48 -32.50 15.42
CA ASN A 167 -3.64 -31.66 15.03
C ASN A 167 -3.22 -30.55 14.07
N ASP A 168 -2.08 -29.92 14.31
CA ASP A 168 -1.54 -28.87 13.45
C ASP A 168 -1.19 -29.41 12.05
N CYS A 169 -0.63 -30.63 11.96
CA CYS A 169 -0.39 -31.29 10.67
C CYS A 169 -1.70 -31.57 9.93
N MET A 170 -2.72 -32.10 10.58
CA MET A 170 -4.02 -32.40 9.95
C MET A 170 -4.71 -31.11 9.49
N ALA A 171 -4.73 -30.08 10.32
CA ALA A 171 -5.25 -28.78 9.95
C ALA A 171 -4.50 -28.16 8.77
N THR A 172 -3.19 -28.33 8.69
CA THR A 172 -2.39 -27.85 7.55
C THR A 172 -2.76 -28.57 6.27
N ILE A 173 -3.02 -29.87 6.30
CA ILE A 173 -3.48 -30.64 5.13
C ILE A 173 -4.86 -30.15 4.67
N GLU A 174 -5.82 -30.00 5.58
CA GLU A 174 -7.16 -29.50 5.23
C GLU A 174 -7.08 -28.07 4.62
N VAL A 175 -6.24 -27.19 5.17
CA VAL A 175 -6.02 -25.86 4.60
C VAL A 175 -5.46 -25.95 3.19
N LEU A 176 -4.44 -26.80 2.96
CA LEU A 176 -3.82 -26.99 1.65
C LEU A 176 -4.83 -27.52 0.62
N GLU A 177 -5.61 -28.53 0.96
CA GLU A 177 -6.64 -29.08 0.07
C GLU A 177 -7.66 -28.02 -0.34
N ASN A 178 -8.15 -27.23 0.62
CA ASN A 178 -9.09 -26.14 0.33
C ASN A 178 -8.45 -25.01 -0.48
N MET A 179 -7.15 -24.73 -0.30
CA MET A 179 -6.41 -23.80 -1.15
C MET A 179 -6.34 -24.30 -2.59
N LEU A 180 -5.99 -25.56 -2.81
CA LEU A 180 -5.89 -26.17 -4.14
C LEU A 180 -7.24 -26.12 -4.87
N ASP A 181 -8.34 -26.41 -4.18
CA ASP A 181 -9.67 -26.31 -4.75
C ASP A 181 -10.07 -24.87 -5.09
N ARG A 182 -9.79 -23.94 -4.18
CA ARG A 182 -10.15 -22.53 -4.32
C ARG A 182 -9.38 -21.83 -5.44
N TYR A 183 -8.10 -22.15 -5.60
CA TYR A 183 -7.20 -21.52 -6.54
C TYR A 183 -6.88 -22.37 -7.77
N LYS A 184 -7.70 -23.37 -8.05
CA LYS A 184 -7.56 -24.25 -9.22
C LYS A 184 -7.52 -23.42 -10.51
N GLY A 185 -6.46 -23.63 -11.31
CA GLY A 185 -6.25 -22.91 -12.57
C GLY A 185 -5.75 -21.47 -12.41
N VAL A 186 -5.34 -21.07 -11.21
CA VAL A 186 -4.63 -19.80 -11.00
C VAL A 186 -3.14 -20.02 -11.21
N ASP A 187 -2.57 -19.36 -12.21
CA ASP A 187 -1.14 -19.39 -12.56
C ASP A 187 -0.18 -19.23 -11.38
N TYR A 188 -0.63 -18.54 -10.34
CA TYR A 188 0.15 -18.28 -9.14
C TYR A 188 0.56 -19.54 -8.39
N ILE A 189 -0.33 -20.53 -8.29
CA ILE A 189 -0.05 -21.81 -7.63
C ILE A 189 0.88 -22.65 -8.51
N ASP A 190 0.64 -22.64 -9.82
CA ASP A 190 1.43 -23.42 -10.79
C ASP A 190 2.83 -22.86 -10.98
N LYS A 191 3.01 -21.53 -10.88
CA LYS A 191 4.31 -20.85 -11.04
C LYS A 191 5.20 -20.84 -9.81
N HIS A 192 4.65 -21.00 -8.62
CA HIS A 192 5.43 -20.93 -7.38
C HIS A 192 5.77 -22.30 -6.80
N ASP A 193 5.71 -23.37 -7.63
CA ASP A 193 6.19 -24.72 -7.27
C ASP A 193 5.86 -25.14 -5.83
N ILE A 194 4.58 -24.90 -5.42
CA ILE A 194 4.12 -25.39 -4.12
C ILE A 194 4.34 -26.91 -4.01
N ILE A 195 4.46 -27.60 -5.16
CA ILE A 195 4.61 -29.06 -5.26
C ILE A 195 6.07 -29.50 -5.48
N THR A 196 6.96 -28.60 -5.90
CA THR A 196 8.39 -28.89 -6.03
C THR A 196 9.21 -27.89 -5.23
N PRO A 197 9.29 -28.05 -3.88
CA PRO A 197 10.16 -27.19 -3.10
C PRO A 197 11.59 -27.35 -3.60
N GLU A 198 12.28 -26.23 -3.91
CA GLU A 198 13.72 -26.28 -4.01
C GLU A 198 14.27 -26.96 -2.73
N PRO A 199 15.23 -27.88 -2.85
CA PRO A 199 15.80 -28.50 -1.67
C PRO A 199 16.32 -27.41 -0.75
N VAL A 200 15.76 -27.35 0.46
CA VAL A 200 16.26 -26.47 1.52
C VAL A 200 17.75 -26.73 1.62
N LYS A 201 18.58 -25.78 1.25
CA LYS A 201 20.02 -25.85 1.50
C LYS A 201 20.17 -25.91 3.02
N ASN A 202 20.48 -27.09 3.54
CA ASN A 202 20.81 -27.23 4.93
C ASN A 202 22.14 -26.52 5.18
N ASP A 203 22.09 -25.26 5.55
CA ASP A 203 23.23 -24.53 6.13
C ASP A 203 23.46 -24.93 7.61
N ILE A 204 23.20 -26.19 7.93
CA ILE A 204 23.70 -26.79 9.18
C ILE A 204 24.98 -27.54 8.77
N GLN A 205 26.07 -26.80 8.62
CA GLN A 205 27.39 -27.33 8.84
C GLN A 205 27.96 -26.69 10.09
N ALA A 206 28.19 -27.58 11.05
CA ALA A 206 28.82 -27.37 12.33
C ALA A 206 30.16 -26.61 12.28
#